data_7d958665ad06dc65b97d43caf159ce61
#
_entry.id   7d958665ad06dc65b97d43caf159ce61
#
_cell.length_a   1.000
_cell.length_b   1.000
_cell.length_c   1.000
_cell.angle_alpha   90.00
_cell.angle_beta   90.00
_cell.angle_gamma   90.00
#
_symmetry.space_group_name_H-M   'P 1'
#
loop_
_entity.id
_entity.type
_entity.pdbx_description
1 polymer ?
#
loop_
_entity_poly.entity_id
_entity_poly.type
_entity_poly.pdbx_seq_one_letter_code
_entity_poly.pdbx_strand_id
1 'polypeptide(L)'
;NNIQYTVNPRLVRGLDYYNRTVFEWVTDELGAQGTVCAGGRYDPLIETFGGKPTPAVGFAMGIERLVELMKLAGEPAAPALCDVYMVHQGEAAQTQAFILAERIRDAGLDVVLHCATAAGAGSFKSQMKKADGSGAAFAVIIGEDEVTNERAAVKALREGDADQQQAAVPFLEVVDYLVDQIVGCGHDHDHDHVHYHH
;
A
#
# COMPACT_ATOMS: atom_id res chain seq x y z
N ASN A 1 19.82 -28.02 -3.82
CA ASN A 1 18.64 -27.45 -3.18
C ASN A 1 17.79 -28.61 -2.66
N ASN A 2 17.59 -28.66 -1.35
CA ASN A 2 16.92 -29.80 -0.69
C ASN A 2 15.39 -29.50 -0.61
N ILE A 3 14.76 -29.28 -1.80
CA ILE A 3 13.32 -29.06 -1.88
C ILE A 3 12.62 -30.41 -1.86
N GLN A 4 11.79 -30.63 -0.87
CA GLN A 4 10.95 -31.83 -0.82
C GLN A 4 9.74 -31.67 -1.72
N TYR A 5 9.42 -32.70 -2.50
CA TYR A 5 8.27 -32.70 -3.40
C TYR A 5 7.61 -34.08 -3.45
N THR A 6 6.35 -34.11 -3.80
CA THR A 6 5.59 -35.34 -4.03
C THR A 6 5.27 -35.48 -5.50
N VAL A 7 5.56 -36.63 -6.07
CA VAL A 7 5.16 -36.95 -7.46
C VAL A 7 3.70 -37.36 -7.47
N ASN A 8 2.86 -36.56 -8.13
CA ASN A 8 1.45 -36.85 -8.31
C ASN A 8 1.16 -37.11 -9.81
N PRO A 9 1.02 -38.39 -10.24
CA PRO A 9 0.77 -38.72 -11.66
C PRO A 9 -0.63 -38.32 -12.14
N ARG A 10 -1.51 -37.87 -11.24
CA ARG A 10 -2.86 -37.40 -11.54
C ARG A 10 -2.98 -35.87 -11.60
N LEU A 11 -1.87 -35.17 -11.42
CA LEU A 11 -1.89 -33.70 -11.50
C LEU A 11 -2.17 -33.27 -12.94
N VAL A 12 -3.30 -32.58 -13.13
CA VAL A 12 -3.73 -32.03 -14.41
C VAL A 12 -3.90 -30.52 -14.27
N ARG A 13 -3.42 -29.78 -15.28
CA ARG A 13 -3.64 -28.33 -15.39
C ARG A 13 -4.75 -28.05 -16.39
N GLY A 14 -5.54 -27.02 -16.15
CA GLY A 14 -6.66 -26.61 -17.00
C GLY A 14 -6.27 -25.97 -18.35
N LEU A 15 -5.00 -26.00 -18.72
CA LEU A 15 -4.47 -25.41 -19.95
C LEU A 15 -3.78 -26.49 -20.76
N ASP A 16 -4.12 -26.60 -22.04
CA ASP A 16 -3.72 -27.68 -22.97
C ASP A 16 -2.34 -27.48 -23.60
N TYR A 17 -1.73 -26.33 -23.42
CA TYR A 17 -0.38 -26.05 -23.93
C TYR A 17 0.74 -26.74 -23.14
N TYR A 18 0.46 -27.21 -21.93
CA TYR A 18 1.47 -27.94 -21.17
C TYR A 18 1.81 -29.29 -21.81
N ASN A 19 3.13 -29.56 -21.84
CA ASN A 19 3.63 -30.82 -22.34
C ASN A 19 4.62 -31.45 -21.38
N ARG A 20 4.57 -32.47 -20.76
CA ARG A 20 5.49 -33.14 -19.84
C ARG A 20 5.26 -32.73 -18.37
N THR A 21 6.23 -32.02 -17.78
CA THR A 21 6.19 -31.71 -16.34
C THR A 21 5.30 -30.53 -16.05
N VAL A 22 4.40 -30.70 -15.09
CA VAL A 22 3.62 -29.64 -14.45
C VAL A 22 3.87 -29.69 -12.95
N PHE A 23 3.73 -28.58 -12.26
CA PHE A 23 3.93 -28.49 -10.81
C PHE A 23 2.99 -27.49 -10.16
N GLU A 24 2.80 -27.68 -8.85
CA GLU A 24 2.06 -26.76 -7.99
C GLU A 24 2.78 -26.62 -6.66
N TRP A 25 2.70 -25.41 -6.09
CA TRP A 25 2.90 -25.18 -4.66
C TRP A 25 1.54 -25.08 -3.99
N VAL A 26 1.32 -25.93 -3.01
CA VAL A 26 0.05 -26.04 -2.31
C VAL A 26 0.29 -25.79 -0.83
N THR A 27 -0.66 -25.08 -0.19
CA THR A 27 -0.69 -24.87 1.25
C THR A 27 -2.03 -25.36 1.82
N ASP A 28 -2.03 -25.80 3.05
CA ASP A 28 -3.24 -26.18 3.79
C ASP A 28 -3.84 -24.98 4.54
N GLU A 29 -3.10 -23.87 4.65
CA GLU A 29 -3.50 -22.68 5.41
C GLU A 29 -4.64 -21.86 4.73
N LEU A 30 -4.83 -22.04 3.44
CA LEU A 30 -5.84 -21.31 2.65
C LEU A 30 -7.09 -22.16 2.31
N GLY A 31 -7.30 -23.25 3.03
CA GLY A 31 -8.46 -24.12 2.86
C GLY A 31 -8.56 -24.71 1.45
N ALA A 32 -9.77 -24.67 0.84
CA ALA A 32 -10.01 -25.27 -0.49
C ALA A 32 -9.24 -24.61 -1.66
N GLN A 33 -8.62 -23.47 -1.45
CA GLN A 33 -7.86 -22.74 -2.46
C GLN A 33 -6.36 -22.78 -2.20
N GLY A 34 -5.84 -23.91 -1.80
CA GLY A 34 -4.46 -24.08 -1.34
C GLY A 34 -3.37 -23.87 -2.41
N THR A 35 -3.66 -23.92 -3.70
CA THR A 35 -2.64 -23.70 -4.74
C THR A 35 -2.24 -22.23 -4.82
N VAL A 36 -1.02 -21.89 -4.44
CA VAL A 36 -0.48 -20.51 -4.42
C VAL A 36 0.38 -20.19 -5.63
N CYS A 37 1.04 -21.21 -6.21
CA CYS A 37 1.86 -21.09 -7.41
C CYS A 37 1.71 -22.36 -8.23
N ALA A 38 1.67 -22.22 -9.55
CA ALA A 38 1.62 -23.35 -10.43
C ALA A 38 2.23 -23.04 -11.79
N GLY A 39 2.80 -24.08 -12.44
CA GLY A 39 3.44 -23.93 -13.72
C GLY A 39 3.77 -25.26 -14.35
N GLY A 40 4.61 -25.20 -15.38
CA GLY A 40 5.06 -26.38 -16.09
C GLY A 40 5.82 -26.05 -17.35
N ARG A 41 6.13 -27.09 -18.09
CA ARG A 41 6.80 -27.01 -19.36
C ARG A 41 5.78 -26.91 -20.50
N TYR A 42 6.04 -26.05 -21.48
CA TYR A 42 5.12 -25.78 -22.59
C TYR A 42 5.88 -25.50 -23.91
N ASP A 43 6.76 -26.42 -24.31
CA ASP A 43 7.60 -26.28 -25.50
C ASP A 43 6.82 -25.96 -26.80
N PRO A 44 5.61 -26.51 -27.05
CA PRO A 44 4.88 -26.25 -28.29
C PRO A 44 4.31 -24.82 -28.39
N LEU A 45 4.22 -24.10 -27.28
CA LEU A 45 3.53 -22.81 -27.26
C LEU A 45 4.21 -21.77 -28.15
N ILE A 46 5.53 -21.72 -28.17
CA ILE A 46 6.29 -20.78 -29.00
C ILE A 46 6.04 -21.03 -30.50
N GLU A 47 6.00 -22.30 -30.90
CA GLU A 47 5.71 -22.69 -32.29
C GLU A 47 4.25 -22.37 -32.67
N THR A 48 3.31 -22.59 -31.75
CA THR A 48 1.89 -22.23 -31.95
C THR A 48 1.69 -20.76 -32.27
N PHE A 49 2.53 -19.87 -31.70
CA PHE A 49 2.56 -18.44 -32.01
C PHE A 49 3.44 -18.05 -33.19
N GLY A 50 3.88 -19.03 -34.02
CA GLY A 50 4.67 -18.78 -35.23
C GLY A 50 6.16 -18.58 -34.98
N GLY A 51 6.65 -18.85 -33.78
CA GLY A 51 8.08 -18.86 -33.45
C GLY A 51 8.78 -20.14 -33.85
N LYS A 52 10.09 -20.21 -33.67
CA LYS A 52 10.86 -21.45 -33.87
C LYS A 52 10.60 -22.39 -32.69
N PRO A 53 10.63 -23.73 -32.90
CA PRO A 53 10.56 -24.70 -31.80
C PRO A 53 11.57 -24.35 -30.70
N THR A 54 11.08 -24.01 -29.52
CA THR A 54 11.90 -23.51 -28.39
C THR A 54 11.38 -24.11 -27.09
N PRO A 55 12.23 -24.84 -26.32
CA PRO A 55 11.84 -25.28 -25.00
C PRO A 55 11.46 -24.11 -24.11
N ALA A 56 10.32 -24.21 -23.44
CA ALA A 56 9.81 -23.15 -22.58
C ALA A 56 9.23 -23.73 -21.28
N VAL A 57 9.46 -23.02 -20.18
CA VAL A 57 8.94 -23.32 -18.86
C VAL A 57 8.57 -22.01 -18.18
N GLY A 58 7.51 -22.02 -17.39
CA GLY A 58 7.10 -20.87 -16.63
C GLY A 58 6.10 -21.23 -15.55
N PHE A 59 5.72 -20.22 -14.79
CA PHE A 59 4.76 -20.34 -13.70
C PHE A 59 4.02 -19.05 -13.48
N ALA A 60 2.92 -19.14 -12.76
CA ALA A 60 2.17 -18.00 -12.26
C ALA A 60 1.90 -18.16 -10.76
N MET A 61 1.81 -17.04 -10.04
CA MET A 61 1.53 -16.99 -8.61
C MET A 61 0.29 -16.14 -8.35
N GLY A 62 -0.50 -16.55 -7.34
CA GLY A 62 -1.58 -15.72 -6.80
C GLY A 62 -1.01 -14.75 -5.77
N ILE A 63 -0.81 -13.48 -6.14
CA ILE A 63 -0.22 -12.48 -5.23
C ILE A 63 -1.08 -12.32 -3.97
N GLU A 64 -2.40 -12.27 -4.12
CA GLU A 64 -3.34 -12.15 -3.00
C GLU A 64 -3.21 -13.33 -2.02
N ARG A 65 -3.00 -14.54 -2.55
CA ARG A 65 -2.79 -15.74 -1.71
C ARG A 65 -1.47 -15.70 -0.97
N LEU A 66 -0.42 -15.20 -1.61
CA LEU A 66 0.87 -15.01 -0.94
C LEU A 66 0.79 -13.96 0.16
N VAL A 67 0.11 -12.84 -0.10
CA VAL A 67 -0.12 -11.80 0.92
C VAL A 67 -0.92 -12.35 2.11
N GLU A 68 -1.92 -13.20 1.86
CA GLU A 68 -2.69 -13.82 2.93
C GLU A 68 -1.83 -14.79 3.75
N LEU A 69 -0.98 -15.59 3.12
CA LEU A 69 -0.02 -16.45 3.82
C LEU A 69 0.97 -15.64 4.66
N MET A 70 1.48 -14.52 4.15
CA MET A 70 2.36 -13.62 4.92
C MET A 70 1.67 -13.10 6.18
N LYS A 71 0.40 -12.71 6.09
CA LYS A 71 -0.39 -12.29 7.25
C LYS A 71 -0.58 -13.42 8.26
N LEU A 72 -0.89 -14.63 7.79
CA LEU A 72 -1.03 -15.81 8.65
C LEU A 72 0.30 -16.20 9.32
N ALA A 73 1.41 -16.01 8.63
CA ALA A 73 2.74 -16.23 9.19
C ALA A 73 3.15 -15.16 10.23
N GLY A 74 2.34 -14.11 10.43
CA GLY A 74 2.61 -13.03 11.36
C GLY A 74 3.66 -12.04 10.86
N GLU A 75 3.97 -12.05 9.56
CA GLU A 75 4.78 -11.01 8.95
C GLU A 75 4.03 -9.68 9.06
N PRO A 76 4.66 -8.63 9.59
CA PRO A 76 4.01 -7.33 9.66
C PRO A 76 3.63 -6.90 8.25
N ALA A 77 2.38 -6.50 8.08
CA ALA A 77 2.03 -5.73 6.89
C ALA A 77 3.05 -4.59 6.80
N ALA A 78 3.66 -4.43 5.63
CA ALA A 78 4.51 -3.27 5.41
C ALA A 78 3.78 -2.04 5.95
N PRO A 79 4.44 -1.17 6.74
CA PRO A 79 3.80 0.03 7.23
C PRO A 79 3.13 0.70 6.04
N ALA A 80 1.87 1.09 6.20
CA ALA A 80 1.17 1.79 5.13
C ALA A 80 2.05 3.00 4.79
N LEU A 81 2.62 3.00 3.60
CA LEU A 81 3.43 4.10 3.09
C LEU A 81 2.47 5.24 2.77
N CYS A 82 2.03 5.93 3.79
CA CYS A 82 1.13 7.07 3.69
C CYS A 82 1.53 8.07 4.76
N ASP A 83 2.11 9.18 4.32
CA ASP A 83 2.48 10.27 5.21
C ASP A 83 1.23 11.07 5.60
N VAL A 84 0.35 11.29 4.63
CA VAL A 84 -0.79 12.19 4.75
C VAL A 84 -2.08 11.55 4.25
N TYR A 85 -3.13 11.64 5.05
CA TYR A 85 -4.50 11.28 4.64
C TYR A 85 -5.35 12.53 4.48
N MET A 86 -5.88 12.75 3.27
CA MET A 86 -6.75 13.90 2.96
C MET A 86 -8.20 13.57 3.30
N VAL A 87 -8.80 14.35 4.17
CA VAL A 87 -10.20 14.28 4.60
C VAL A 87 -10.94 15.50 4.07
N HIS A 88 -12.08 15.33 3.41
CA HIS A 88 -12.83 16.45 2.84
C HIS A 88 -14.34 16.25 2.91
N GLN A 89 -15.09 17.35 2.96
CA GLN A 89 -16.55 17.32 2.89
C GLN A 89 -17.09 18.54 2.13
N GLY A 90 -17.86 18.27 1.08
CA GLY A 90 -18.38 19.26 0.15
C GLY A 90 -17.60 19.27 -1.18
N GLU A 91 -18.24 19.76 -2.24
CA GLU A 91 -17.67 19.73 -3.62
C GLU A 91 -16.45 20.67 -3.75
N ALA A 92 -16.55 21.88 -3.20
CA ALA A 92 -15.44 22.82 -3.20
C ALA A 92 -14.25 22.29 -2.38
N ALA A 93 -14.52 21.69 -1.22
CA ALA A 93 -13.51 21.06 -0.38
C ALA A 93 -12.85 19.86 -1.07
N GLN A 94 -13.60 19.05 -1.81
CA GLN A 94 -13.05 17.94 -2.58
C GLN A 94 -12.09 18.43 -3.67
N THR A 95 -12.48 19.48 -4.40
CA THR A 95 -11.63 20.09 -5.43
C THR A 95 -10.32 20.61 -4.82
N GLN A 96 -10.43 21.33 -3.71
CA GLN A 96 -9.26 21.87 -3.01
C GLN A 96 -8.37 20.78 -2.44
N ALA A 97 -8.96 19.71 -1.87
CA ALA A 97 -8.23 18.55 -1.37
C ALA A 97 -7.46 17.84 -2.50
N PHE A 98 -8.05 17.72 -3.68
CA PHE A 98 -7.38 17.14 -4.85
C PHE A 98 -6.15 17.97 -5.26
N ILE A 99 -6.33 19.30 -5.40
CA ILE A 99 -5.22 20.21 -5.77
C ILE A 99 -4.09 20.13 -4.74
N LEU A 100 -4.44 20.16 -3.46
CA LEU A 100 -3.45 20.13 -2.39
C LEU A 100 -2.76 18.77 -2.28
N ALA A 101 -3.48 17.66 -2.50
CA ALA A 101 -2.89 16.32 -2.53
C ALA A 101 -1.81 16.18 -3.60
N GLU A 102 -2.03 16.72 -4.80
CA GLU A 102 -1.02 16.70 -5.87
C GLU A 102 0.22 17.53 -5.48
N ARG A 103 0.04 18.71 -4.91
CA ARG A 103 1.16 19.54 -4.44
C ARG A 103 1.98 18.85 -3.34
N ILE A 104 1.33 18.12 -2.43
CA ILE A 104 2.02 17.35 -1.38
C ILE A 104 2.79 16.18 -2.01
N ARG A 105 2.22 15.49 -3.01
CA ARG A 105 2.92 14.44 -3.77
C ARG A 105 4.12 14.96 -4.55
N ASP A 106 4.01 16.14 -5.17
CA ASP A 106 5.11 16.80 -5.87
C ASP A 106 6.29 17.12 -4.93
N ALA A 107 6.03 17.30 -3.64
CA ALA A 107 7.04 17.46 -2.60
C ALA A 107 7.63 16.12 -2.10
N GLY A 108 7.22 14.99 -2.65
CA GLY A 108 7.76 13.66 -2.35
C GLY A 108 7.10 12.93 -1.18
N LEU A 109 5.96 13.42 -0.68
CA LEU A 109 5.21 12.77 0.39
C LEU A 109 4.13 11.83 -0.17
N ASP A 110 3.93 10.70 0.51
CA ASP A 110 2.90 9.73 0.17
C ASP A 110 1.52 10.18 0.69
N VAL A 111 0.58 10.39 -0.24
CA VAL A 111 -0.76 10.93 0.07
C VAL A 111 -1.87 9.98 -0.33
N VAL A 112 -2.74 9.68 0.61
CA VAL A 112 -4.03 9.04 0.35
C VAL A 112 -5.13 10.11 0.34
N LEU A 113 -5.73 10.34 -0.82
CA LEU A 113 -6.93 11.16 -0.94
C LEU A 113 -8.17 10.30 -0.65
N HIS A 114 -9.01 10.75 0.29
CA HIS A 114 -10.26 10.05 0.58
C HIS A 114 -11.17 10.03 -0.65
N CYS A 115 -11.52 8.83 -1.11
CA CYS A 115 -12.44 8.65 -2.24
C CYS A 115 -13.86 8.40 -1.75
N ALA A 116 -14.82 9.11 -2.37
CA ALA A 116 -16.23 8.84 -2.18
C ALA A 116 -16.61 7.48 -2.79
N THR A 117 -17.52 6.78 -2.13
CA THR A 117 -18.19 5.60 -2.70
C THR A 117 -19.48 6.00 -3.42
N ALA A 118 -20.19 5.06 -4.03
CA ALA A 118 -21.53 5.30 -4.60
C ALA A 118 -22.53 5.87 -3.57
N ALA A 119 -22.28 5.68 -2.26
CA ALA A 119 -23.07 6.24 -1.16
C ALA A 119 -22.56 7.62 -0.69
N GLY A 120 -21.58 8.22 -1.38
CA GLY A 120 -20.96 9.49 -1.02
C GLY A 120 -19.65 9.36 -0.26
N ALA A 121 -19.07 10.50 0.14
CA ALA A 121 -17.79 10.55 0.86
C ALA A 121 -17.90 10.11 2.33
N GLY A 122 -19.12 10.03 2.87
CA GLY A 122 -19.34 9.76 4.29
C GLY A 122 -19.11 10.99 5.17
N SER A 123 -19.32 10.84 6.48
CA SER A 123 -19.09 11.92 7.45
C SER A 123 -17.61 12.09 7.76
N PHE A 124 -17.22 13.28 8.26
CA PHE A 124 -15.87 13.53 8.78
C PHE A 124 -15.42 12.45 9.79
N LYS A 125 -16.30 12.05 10.71
CA LYS A 125 -15.99 11.00 11.68
C LYS A 125 -15.61 9.68 11.01
N SER A 126 -16.34 9.30 9.95
CA SER A 126 -16.06 8.08 9.18
C SER A 126 -14.73 8.16 8.44
N GLN A 127 -14.44 9.31 7.85
CA GLN A 127 -13.19 9.56 7.14
C GLN A 127 -11.99 9.59 8.10
N MET A 128 -12.10 10.24 9.24
CA MET A 128 -11.07 10.28 10.29
C MET A 128 -10.75 8.88 10.83
N LYS A 129 -11.76 8.01 10.99
CA LYS A 129 -11.52 6.61 11.36
C LYS A 129 -10.70 5.86 10.30
N LYS A 130 -10.92 6.17 9.02
CA LYS A 130 -10.12 5.58 7.92
C LYS A 130 -8.70 6.17 7.90
N ALA A 131 -8.56 7.47 8.13
CA ALA A 131 -7.26 8.13 8.25
C ALA A 131 -6.43 7.51 9.38
N ASP A 132 -7.04 7.29 10.52
CA ASP A 132 -6.40 6.64 11.67
C ASP A 132 -5.98 5.19 11.36
N GLY A 133 -6.86 4.43 10.70
CA GLY A 133 -6.59 3.05 10.27
C GLY A 133 -5.62 2.92 9.10
N SER A 134 -5.32 4.01 8.35
CA SER A 134 -4.42 3.98 7.19
C SER A 134 -2.94 3.92 7.54
N GLY A 135 -2.58 4.24 8.77
CA GLY A 135 -1.18 4.38 9.17
C GLY A 135 -0.58 5.76 8.89
N ALA A 136 -1.33 6.71 8.29
CA ALA A 136 -0.85 8.05 8.01
C ALA A 136 -0.32 8.76 9.26
N ALA A 137 0.74 9.55 9.09
CA ALA A 137 1.28 10.38 10.16
C ALA A 137 0.37 11.59 10.44
N PHE A 138 -0.19 12.17 9.38
CA PHE A 138 -1.04 13.35 9.45
C PHE A 138 -2.36 13.17 8.72
N ALA A 139 -3.42 13.81 9.23
CA ALA A 139 -4.66 14.06 8.51
C ALA A 139 -4.75 15.53 8.13
N VAL A 140 -5.00 15.81 6.85
CA VAL A 140 -5.32 17.15 6.34
C VAL A 140 -6.82 17.21 6.09
N ILE A 141 -7.50 18.09 6.76
CA ILE A 141 -8.97 18.18 6.82
C ILE A 141 -9.41 19.47 6.13
N ILE A 142 -10.32 19.34 5.18
CA ILE A 142 -10.88 20.46 4.41
C ILE A 142 -12.40 20.34 4.39
N GLY A 143 -13.09 21.30 4.97
CA GLY A 143 -14.53 21.50 4.90
C GLY A 143 -14.87 22.82 4.23
N GLU A 144 -16.13 23.24 4.29
CA GLU A 144 -16.58 24.52 3.73
C GLU A 144 -15.95 25.72 4.42
N ASP A 145 -15.77 25.64 5.74
CA ASP A 145 -15.11 26.68 6.54
C ASP A 145 -13.63 26.82 6.17
N GLU A 146 -12.94 25.71 5.98
CA GLU A 146 -11.53 25.68 5.56
C GLU A 146 -11.36 26.28 4.17
N VAL A 147 -12.26 25.96 3.23
CA VAL A 147 -12.24 26.56 1.89
C VAL A 147 -12.47 28.06 1.95
N THR A 148 -13.44 28.51 2.74
CA THR A 148 -13.78 29.94 2.87
C THR A 148 -12.64 30.75 3.48
N ASN A 149 -11.90 30.16 4.43
CA ASN A 149 -10.79 30.80 5.12
C ASN A 149 -9.42 30.52 4.46
N GLU A 150 -9.38 29.81 3.32
CA GLU A 150 -8.17 29.42 2.61
C GLU A 150 -7.13 28.70 3.49
N ARG A 151 -7.60 27.86 4.41
CA ARG A 151 -6.77 27.11 5.35
C ARG A 151 -7.18 25.65 5.41
N ALA A 152 -6.23 24.78 5.70
CA ALA A 152 -6.50 23.40 6.05
C ALA A 152 -6.30 23.17 7.54
N ALA A 153 -7.07 22.29 8.12
CA ALA A 153 -6.81 21.80 9.46
C ALA A 153 -5.90 20.58 9.38
N VAL A 154 -4.70 20.67 9.93
CA VAL A 154 -3.70 19.60 9.95
C VAL A 154 -3.64 18.98 11.33
N LYS A 155 -3.81 17.67 11.43
CA LYS A 155 -3.81 16.91 12.68
C LYS A 155 -2.82 15.76 12.62
N ALA A 156 -1.90 15.69 13.59
CA ALA A 156 -1.05 14.53 13.78
C ALA A 156 -1.86 13.32 14.29
N LEU A 157 -1.57 12.13 13.77
CA LEU A 157 -2.29 10.89 14.06
C LEU A 157 -1.48 9.90 14.90
N ARG A 158 -0.15 10.05 15.00
CA ARG A 158 0.76 9.02 15.52
C ARG A 158 1.53 9.37 16.78
N GLU A 159 1.61 10.59 17.20
CA GLU A 159 2.28 10.96 18.44
C GLU A 159 1.31 10.99 19.63
N GLY A 160 1.80 10.42 20.75
CA GLY A 160 1.04 9.90 21.86
C GLY A 160 0.39 10.90 22.83
N ASP A 161 0.14 12.14 22.46
CA ASP A 161 -0.58 13.09 23.32
C ASP A 161 -1.96 13.43 22.74
N ALA A 162 -2.98 13.06 23.49
CA ALA A 162 -4.40 13.33 23.19
C ALA A 162 -4.74 14.84 23.10
N ASP A 163 -3.77 15.71 23.39
CA ASP A 163 -3.88 17.18 23.38
C ASP A 163 -3.15 17.85 22.18
N GLN A 164 -2.69 17.08 21.19
CA GLN A 164 -2.07 17.69 20.01
C GLN A 164 -3.12 18.50 19.24
N GLN A 165 -2.98 19.80 19.35
CA GLN A 165 -3.83 20.79 18.74
C GLN A 165 -3.79 20.66 17.23
N GLN A 166 -4.97 20.53 16.63
CA GLN A 166 -5.18 20.69 15.21
C GLN A 166 -4.66 22.06 14.78
N ALA A 167 -3.66 22.10 13.90
CA ALA A 167 -3.12 23.34 13.38
C ALA A 167 -3.97 23.83 12.20
N ALA A 168 -4.31 25.12 12.18
CA ALA A 168 -4.94 25.75 11.03
C ALA A 168 -3.83 26.37 10.15
N VAL A 169 -3.53 25.74 9.01
CA VAL A 169 -2.42 26.11 8.14
C VAL A 169 -2.95 26.66 6.82
N PRO A 170 -2.49 27.84 6.34
CA PRO A 170 -2.87 28.36 5.02
C PRO A 170 -2.58 27.35 3.90
N PHE A 171 -3.44 27.24 2.90
CA PHE A 171 -3.27 26.28 1.81
C PHE A 171 -1.91 26.37 1.09
N LEU A 172 -1.35 27.57 1.01
CA LEU A 172 -0.05 27.78 0.39
C LEU A 172 1.13 27.24 1.21
N GLU A 173 0.94 27.13 2.52
CA GLU A 173 1.98 26.75 3.49
C GLU A 173 1.86 25.26 3.95
N VAL A 174 0.78 24.56 3.58
CA VAL A 174 0.53 23.19 4.05
C VAL A 174 1.65 22.24 3.64
N VAL A 175 2.19 22.39 2.44
CA VAL A 175 3.25 21.52 1.94
C VAL A 175 4.51 21.70 2.78
N ASP A 176 4.97 22.93 2.95
CA ASP A 176 6.17 23.25 3.72
C ASP A 176 5.99 22.81 5.19
N TYR A 177 4.83 23.07 5.76
CA TYR A 177 4.49 22.64 7.12
C TYR A 177 4.61 21.11 7.27
N LEU A 178 4.05 20.33 6.35
CA LEU A 178 4.11 18.86 6.43
C LEU A 178 5.53 18.32 6.22
N VAL A 179 6.28 18.89 5.28
CA VAL A 179 7.67 18.51 5.03
C VAL A 179 8.51 18.75 6.29
N ASP A 180 8.38 19.91 6.92
CA ASP A 180 9.10 20.25 8.16
C ASP A 180 8.74 19.28 9.30
N GLN A 181 7.48 18.89 9.43
CA GLN A 181 7.05 17.96 10.47
C GLN A 181 7.50 16.51 10.22
N ILE A 182 7.49 16.06 8.98
CA ILE A 182 7.79 14.66 8.62
C ILE A 182 9.30 14.44 8.47
N VAL A 183 9.99 15.34 7.79
CA VAL A 183 11.43 15.22 7.50
C VAL A 183 12.27 15.75 8.68
N GLY A 184 11.79 16.81 9.35
CA GLY A 184 12.48 17.40 10.50
C GLY A 184 12.58 16.47 11.73
N CYS A 185 11.60 15.59 11.94
CA CYS A 185 11.65 14.58 13.01
C CYS A 185 12.66 13.44 12.76
N GLY A 186 13.19 13.29 11.53
CA GLY A 186 14.14 12.23 11.16
C GLY A 186 15.59 12.48 11.59
N HIS A 187 15.95 13.64 12.16
CA HIS A 187 17.35 14.00 12.43
C HIS A 187 17.82 13.85 13.90
N ASP A 188 16.95 13.39 14.82
CA ASP A 188 17.31 13.30 16.25
C ASP A 188 17.77 11.91 16.72
N HIS A 189 18.00 10.93 15.85
CA HIS A 189 18.37 9.57 16.30
C HIS A 189 19.76 9.05 15.88
N ASP A 190 20.72 9.92 15.49
CA ASP A 190 22.08 9.45 15.18
C ASP A 190 23.18 10.35 15.74
N HIS A 191 23.22 10.56 17.06
CA HIS A 191 24.38 11.05 17.78
C HIS A 191 24.63 10.25 19.06
N ASP A 192 24.92 8.94 18.93
CA ASP A 192 25.64 8.22 19.96
C ASP A 192 27.15 8.31 19.69
N HIS A 193 27.77 9.13 20.50
CA HIS A 193 29.21 9.34 20.55
C HIS A 193 29.96 8.04 20.88
N VAL A 194 30.71 7.54 19.93
CA VAL A 194 31.77 6.55 20.20
C VAL A 194 32.96 7.27 20.80
N HIS A 195 33.13 7.21 22.11
CA HIS A 195 34.36 7.56 22.81
C HIS A 195 35.39 6.44 22.64
N TYR A 196 36.40 6.67 21.83
CA TYR A 196 37.64 5.89 21.89
C TYR A 196 38.49 6.41 23.05
N HIS A 197 38.73 5.54 24.02
CA HIS A 197 39.83 5.74 24.99
C HIS A 197 41.07 5.02 24.47
N HIS A 198 42.18 5.79 24.51
CA HIS A 198 43.56 5.33 24.30
C HIS A 198 44.02 4.44 25.48
#